data_02ffe3002b3a63879779b3cf1982b947
#
_entry.id   02ffe3002b3a63879779b3cf1982b947
#
_cell.length_a   1.000
_cell.length_b   1.000
_cell.length_c   1.000
_cell.angle_alpha   90.00
_cell.angle_beta   90.00
_cell.angle_gamma   90.00
#
_symmetry.space_group_name_H-M   'P 1'
#
loop_
_entity.id
_entity.type
_entity.pdbx_description
1 polymer ?
#
loop_
_entity_poly.entity_id
_entity_poly.type
_entity_poly.pdbx_seq_one_letter_code
_entity_poly.pdbx_strand_id
1 'polypeptide(L)'
;GCSKTHFGDEFDFFFLPCLKLKKYKYVQEWFAEKRKEALEMGLQDFDKKDKKTWYKSQNFETVVAGIPHTFGFGGLHGASDKPIHRKGQILHVDVNNYYPSMLIAWGLVTRAATNNNFKMVYDTRKAMKKKQVAAAKAGRKAEAKQWKKAQLPYKKMLNALSGAMKDETNAAYDPRNNNCMCINGQLMLLDLIEHLEVVPGLELIQSNTDGLIIWIPDTDEAFETVD
;
A
#
# COMPACT_ATOMS: atom_id res chain seq x y z
N GLY A 1 31.46 4.62 -11.62
CA GLY A 1 30.16 3.99 -11.56
C GLY A 1 29.94 3.41 -10.18
N CYS A 2 28.83 3.78 -9.52
CA CYS A 2 28.46 3.20 -8.25
C CYS A 2 28.18 1.70 -8.50
N SER A 3 28.93 0.81 -7.87
CA SER A 3 28.65 -0.63 -7.94
C SER A 3 27.30 -0.88 -7.28
N LYS A 4 26.37 -1.47 -8.01
CA LYS A 4 25.07 -1.85 -7.48
C LYS A 4 25.26 -2.86 -6.35
N THR A 5 24.60 -2.66 -5.23
CA THR A 5 24.57 -3.68 -4.19
C THR A 5 23.55 -4.74 -4.58
N HIS A 6 24.03 -5.96 -4.86
CA HIS A 6 23.20 -7.14 -5.07
C HIS A 6 23.18 -7.95 -3.78
N PHE A 7 21.98 -8.28 -3.30
CA PHE A 7 21.78 -9.05 -2.07
C PHE A 7 21.56 -10.54 -2.34
N GLY A 8 21.32 -10.94 -3.60
CA GLY A 8 21.04 -12.32 -4.01
C GLY A 8 19.60 -12.79 -3.76
N ASP A 9 18.76 -11.92 -3.23
CA ASP A 9 17.34 -12.19 -2.90
C ASP A 9 16.36 -11.19 -3.52
N GLU A 10 16.75 -10.55 -4.62
CA GLU A 10 16.03 -9.42 -5.25
C GLU A 10 14.58 -9.76 -5.62
N PHE A 11 14.27 -11.03 -5.87
CA PHE A 11 12.93 -11.50 -6.24
C PHE A 11 12.19 -12.20 -5.11
N ASP A 12 12.78 -12.24 -3.94
CA ASP A 12 12.14 -12.78 -2.76
C ASP A 12 11.20 -11.75 -2.10
N PHE A 13 10.41 -12.20 -1.16
CA PHE A 13 9.62 -11.39 -0.24
C PHE A 13 9.15 -12.29 0.93
N PHE A 14 8.63 -11.67 1.96
CA PHE A 14 8.06 -12.37 3.12
C PHE A 14 6.73 -11.73 3.51
N PHE A 15 5.93 -12.48 4.24
CA PHE A 15 4.67 -11.98 4.80
C PHE A 15 4.91 -11.42 6.21
N LEU A 16 4.22 -10.31 6.52
CA LEU A 16 4.28 -9.72 7.84
C LEU A 16 3.54 -10.58 8.85
N PRO A 17 4.08 -10.75 10.08
CA PRO A 17 3.46 -11.61 11.10
C PRO A 17 2.15 -11.07 11.66
N CYS A 18 1.81 -9.80 11.38
CA CYS A 18 0.55 -9.19 11.79
C CYS A 18 -0.67 -9.60 10.93
N LEU A 19 -0.45 -10.20 9.76
CA LEU A 19 -1.53 -10.66 8.89
C LEU A 19 -2.31 -11.81 9.52
N LYS A 20 -3.64 -11.67 9.59
CA LYS A 20 -4.55 -12.65 10.21
C LYS A 20 -5.68 -13.09 9.28
N LEU A 21 -5.45 -13.05 7.98
CA LEU A 21 -6.43 -13.44 6.96
C LEU A 21 -6.96 -14.85 7.20
N LYS A 22 -8.28 -14.99 7.12
CA LYS A 22 -9.02 -16.26 7.22
C LYS A 22 -9.80 -16.53 5.94
N LYS A 23 -10.82 -15.73 5.69
CA LYS A 23 -11.71 -15.84 4.51
C LYS A 23 -10.95 -15.67 3.19
N TYR A 24 -10.05 -14.69 3.14
CA TYR A 24 -9.27 -14.35 1.94
C TYR A 24 -7.82 -14.87 1.98
N LYS A 25 -7.53 -15.85 2.82
CA LYS A 25 -6.19 -16.45 2.95
C LYS A 25 -5.66 -16.99 1.61
N TYR A 26 -6.52 -17.44 0.73
CA TYR A 26 -6.16 -17.93 -0.58
C TYR A 26 -5.43 -16.90 -1.46
N VAL A 27 -5.64 -15.60 -1.22
CA VAL A 27 -4.86 -14.53 -1.88
C VAL A 27 -3.41 -14.54 -1.42
N GLN A 28 -3.18 -14.68 -0.12
CA GLN A 28 -1.82 -14.83 0.43
C GLN A 28 -1.14 -16.11 -0.09
N GLU A 29 -1.89 -17.19 -0.20
CA GLU A 29 -1.41 -18.47 -0.76
C GLU A 29 -1.01 -18.33 -2.23
N TRP A 30 -1.79 -17.58 -3.03
CA TRP A 30 -1.42 -17.26 -4.40
C TRP A 30 -0.09 -16.50 -4.48
N PHE A 31 0.14 -15.51 -3.63
CA PHE A 31 1.44 -14.84 -3.56
C PHE A 31 2.57 -15.79 -3.17
N ALA A 32 2.32 -16.72 -2.23
CA ALA A 32 3.32 -17.72 -1.84
C ALA A 32 3.70 -18.63 -3.02
N GLU A 33 2.72 -19.07 -3.83
CA GLU A 33 2.97 -19.83 -5.05
C GLU A 33 3.79 -19.02 -6.07
N LYS A 34 3.48 -17.75 -6.27
CA LYS A 34 4.24 -16.88 -7.18
C LYS A 34 5.68 -16.63 -6.71
N ARG A 35 5.89 -16.55 -5.39
CA ARG A 35 7.24 -16.52 -4.81
C ARG A 35 8.02 -17.78 -5.16
N LYS A 36 7.43 -18.95 -4.94
CA LYS A 36 8.03 -20.24 -5.25
C LYS A 36 8.37 -20.33 -6.74
N GLU A 37 7.43 -20.02 -7.62
CA GLU A 37 7.62 -19.99 -9.08
C GLU A 37 8.81 -19.11 -9.48
N ALA A 38 8.86 -17.86 -8.99
CA ALA A 38 9.93 -16.92 -9.29
C ALA A 38 11.31 -17.42 -8.86
N LEU A 39 11.40 -18.06 -7.69
CA LEU A 39 12.65 -18.62 -7.17
C LEU A 39 13.08 -19.87 -7.95
N GLU A 40 12.16 -20.77 -8.27
CA GLU A 40 12.45 -22.02 -9.01
C GLU A 40 12.89 -21.75 -10.44
N MET A 41 12.32 -20.75 -11.12
CA MET A 41 12.72 -20.39 -12.47
C MET A 41 13.99 -19.52 -12.53
N GLY A 42 14.54 -19.10 -11.40
CA GLY A 42 15.72 -18.23 -11.35
C GLY A 42 15.45 -16.84 -11.95
N LEU A 43 14.30 -16.25 -11.66
CA LEU A 43 13.86 -14.96 -12.24
C LEU A 43 14.89 -13.83 -12.04
N GLN A 44 15.69 -13.90 -10.98
CA GLN A 44 16.77 -12.94 -10.72
C GLN A 44 17.81 -12.85 -11.84
N ASP A 45 18.03 -13.94 -12.60
CA ASP A 45 19.02 -14.04 -13.65
C ASP A 45 18.48 -13.61 -15.03
N PHE A 46 17.17 -13.34 -15.11
CA PHE A 46 16.53 -12.86 -16.33
C PHE A 46 16.96 -11.43 -16.68
N ASP A 47 16.90 -11.07 -17.96
CA ASP A 47 17.13 -9.69 -18.34
C ASP A 47 16.00 -8.74 -17.86
N LYS A 48 16.26 -7.43 -17.91
CA LYS A 48 15.31 -6.40 -17.42
C LYS A 48 13.95 -6.47 -18.11
N LYS A 49 13.90 -6.80 -19.38
CA LYS A 49 12.67 -6.85 -20.17
C LYS A 49 11.83 -8.06 -19.74
N ASP A 50 12.45 -9.20 -19.58
CA ASP A 50 11.77 -10.44 -19.20
C ASP A 50 11.27 -10.40 -17.75
N LYS A 51 12.08 -9.86 -16.81
CA LYS A 51 11.64 -9.54 -15.45
C LYS A 51 10.38 -8.68 -15.45
N LYS A 52 10.41 -7.57 -16.21
CA LYS A 52 9.26 -6.66 -16.28
C LYS A 52 8.03 -7.33 -16.90
N THR A 53 8.23 -8.19 -17.89
CA THR A 53 7.16 -8.94 -18.53
C THR A 53 6.52 -9.91 -17.54
N TRP A 54 7.35 -10.66 -16.80
CA TRP A 54 6.87 -11.58 -15.77
C TRP A 54 6.02 -10.85 -14.72
N TYR A 55 6.54 -9.76 -14.11
CA TYR A 55 5.77 -8.99 -13.12
C TYR A 55 4.44 -8.50 -13.64
N LYS A 56 4.38 -8.02 -14.88
CA LYS A 56 3.14 -7.52 -15.49
C LYS A 56 2.12 -8.61 -15.80
N SER A 57 2.57 -9.84 -16.04
CA SER A 57 1.69 -10.97 -16.31
C SER A 57 1.09 -11.59 -15.04
N GLN A 58 1.64 -11.27 -13.85
CA GLN A 58 1.15 -11.81 -12.59
C GLN A 58 -0.03 -10.98 -12.06
N ASN A 59 -1.24 -11.36 -12.46
CA ASN A 59 -2.47 -10.77 -11.96
C ASN A 59 -3.39 -11.88 -11.44
N PHE A 60 -3.96 -11.65 -10.27
CA PHE A 60 -4.97 -12.53 -9.68
C PHE A 60 -6.27 -11.76 -9.49
N GLU A 61 -7.28 -12.19 -10.24
CA GLU A 61 -8.62 -11.60 -10.18
C GLU A 61 -9.53 -12.48 -9.31
N THR A 62 -10.21 -11.85 -8.36
CA THR A 62 -11.16 -12.52 -7.48
C THR A 62 -12.18 -11.53 -6.95
N VAL A 63 -13.26 -12.06 -6.36
CA VAL A 63 -14.29 -11.23 -5.73
C VAL A 63 -14.00 -11.11 -4.23
N VAL A 64 -13.92 -9.88 -3.75
CA VAL A 64 -13.74 -9.55 -2.32
C VAL A 64 -14.87 -8.63 -1.89
N ALA A 65 -15.55 -8.97 -0.81
CA ALA A 65 -16.71 -8.21 -0.31
C ALA A 65 -17.75 -7.87 -1.41
N GLY A 66 -17.98 -8.81 -2.32
CA GLY A 66 -18.96 -8.69 -3.39
C GLY A 66 -18.53 -7.89 -4.61
N ILE A 67 -17.32 -7.36 -4.67
CA ILE A 67 -16.81 -6.60 -5.83
C ILE A 67 -15.53 -7.21 -6.41
N PRO A 68 -15.31 -7.06 -7.75
CA PRO A 68 -14.12 -7.57 -8.41
C PRO A 68 -12.86 -6.86 -7.91
N HIS A 69 -11.81 -7.63 -7.67
CA HIS A 69 -10.50 -7.14 -7.25
C HIS A 69 -9.39 -7.77 -8.08
N THR A 70 -8.34 -7.01 -8.30
CA THR A 70 -7.10 -7.46 -8.94
C THR A 70 -5.94 -7.29 -7.97
N PHE A 71 -5.21 -8.38 -7.75
CA PHE A 71 -3.98 -8.44 -6.96
C PHE A 71 -2.79 -8.69 -7.89
N GLY A 72 -1.61 -8.23 -7.49
CA GLY A 72 -0.39 -8.42 -8.26
C GLY A 72 0.81 -7.77 -7.57
N PHE A 73 1.92 -7.61 -8.29
CA PHE A 73 3.15 -7.00 -7.74
C PHE A 73 3.15 -5.46 -7.79
N GLY A 74 1.99 -4.87 -7.63
CA GLY A 74 1.75 -3.43 -7.59
C GLY A 74 0.85 -3.04 -6.43
N GLY A 75 -0.15 -2.20 -6.69
CA GLY A 75 -1.17 -1.83 -5.72
C GLY A 75 -2.44 -2.67 -5.85
N LEU A 76 -3.26 -2.68 -4.80
CA LEU A 76 -4.59 -3.26 -4.81
C LEU A 76 -5.55 -2.36 -5.60
N HIS A 77 -6.39 -2.97 -6.41
CA HIS A 77 -7.46 -2.28 -7.13
C HIS A 77 -8.73 -3.13 -7.15
N GLY A 78 -9.82 -2.52 -6.76
CA GLY A 78 -11.16 -3.11 -6.84
C GLY A 78 -12.20 -2.02 -6.90
N ALA A 79 -13.25 -2.22 -7.68
CA ALA A 79 -14.35 -1.27 -7.78
C ALA A 79 -15.66 -1.99 -8.07
N SER A 80 -16.75 -1.49 -7.48
CA SER A 80 -18.09 -1.92 -7.83
C SER A 80 -18.44 -1.45 -9.24
N ASP A 81 -19.01 -2.34 -10.02
CA ASP A 81 -19.60 -2.05 -11.33
C ASP A 81 -21.05 -1.53 -11.22
N LYS A 82 -21.62 -1.55 -10.00
CA LYS A 82 -23.01 -1.15 -9.73
C LYS A 82 -23.06 0.18 -9.00
N PRO A 83 -23.84 1.15 -9.50
CA PRO A 83 -24.07 2.40 -8.79
C PRO A 83 -24.92 2.15 -7.53
N ILE A 84 -24.63 2.90 -6.47
CA ILE A 84 -25.43 2.91 -5.24
C ILE A 84 -26.37 4.12 -5.27
N HIS A 85 -27.68 3.87 -5.24
CA HIS A 85 -28.72 4.89 -5.24
C HIS A 85 -29.64 4.73 -4.02
N ARG A 86 -29.09 4.85 -2.81
CA ARG A 86 -29.85 4.72 -1.57
C ARG A 86 -29.31 5.62 -0.46
N LYS A 87 -30.14 5.90 0.54
CA LYS A 87 -29.73 6.65 1.71
C LYS A 87 -28.74 5.86 2.56
N GLY A 88 -27.73 6.56 3.08
CA GLY A 88 -26.69 6.01 3.90
C GLY A 88 -25.50 6.95 3.92
N GLN A 89 -24.40 6.50 4.47
CA GLN A 89 -23.17 7.29 4.52
C GLN A 89 -22.05 6.62 3.72
N ILE A 90 -21.25 7.45 3.08
CA ILE A 90 -20.02 7.03 2.39
C ILE A 90 -18.86 7.40 3.29
N LEU A 91 -18.08 6.40 3.68
CA LEU A 91 -16.84 6.58 4.43
C LEU A 91 -15.66 6.35 3.50
N HIS A 92 -14.73 7.28 3.54
CA HIS A 92 -13.45 7.16 2.84
C HIS A 92 -12.35 6.90 3.88
N VAL A 93 -11.89 5.67 3.92
CA VAL A 93 -10.81 5.21 4.81
C VAL A 93 -9.51 5.28 4.03
N ASP A 94 -8.65 6.23 4.36
CA ASP A 94 -7.36 6.47 3.70
C ASP A 94 -6.22 6.33 4.71
N VAL A 95 -5.26 5.46 4.41
CA VAL A 95 -4.11 5.25 5.28
C VAL A 95 -3.05 6.33 5.00
N ASN A 96 -2.86 7.19 5.97
CA ASN A 96 -1.94 8.32 5.82
C ASN A 96 -0.49 7.85 5.65
N ASN A 97 0.13 8.23 4.53
CA ASN A 97 1.50 7.84 4.18
C ASN A 97 1.72 6.32 4.18
N TYR A 98 0.82 5.56 3.61
CA TYR A 98 0.75 4.11 3.74
C TYR A 98 2.10 3.42 3.51
N TYR A 99 2.65 3.50 2.30
CA TYR A 99 3.92 2.87 1.97
C TYR A 99 5.11 3.43 2.76
N PRO A 100 5.29 4.75 2.89
CA PRO A 100 6.33 5.28 3.76
C PRO A 100 6.24 4.81 5.21
N SER A 101 5.03 4.70 5.75
CA SER A 101 4.81 4.19 7.11
C SER A 101 5.20 2.72 7.23
N MET A 102 4.85 1.89 6.25
CA MET A 102 5.23 0.47 6.22
C MET A 102 6.75 0.29 6.11
N LEU A 103 7.40 1.05 5.22
CA LEU A 103 8.85 0.98 5.06
C LEU A 103 9.59 1.24 6.37
N ILE A 104 9.08 2.18 7.18
CA ILE A 104 9.68 2.52 8.48
C ILE A 104 9.30 1.49 9.54
N ALA A 105 8.01 1.18 9.69
CA ALA A 105 7.50 0.35 10.76
C ALA A 105 8.04 -1.10 10.70
N TRP A 106 8.28 -1.62 9.49
CA TRP A 106 8.70 -3.00 9.26
C TRP A 106 10.15 -3.12 8.79
N GLY A 107 10.92 -2.03 8.83
CA GLY A 107 12.32 -2.05 8.42
C GLY A 107 12.53 -2.39 6.95
N LEU A 108 11.60 -1.99 6.07
CA LEU A 108 11.63 -2.27 4.64
C LEU A 108 12.24 -1.13 3.82
N VAL A 109 12.80 -0.11 4.45
CA VAL A 109 13.61 0.91 3.75
C VAL A 109 14.77 0.21 3.06
N THR A 110 15.15 0.70 1.88
CA THR A 110 16.20 0.06 1.08
C THR A 110 17.45 -0.29 1.90
N ARG A 111 17.93 -1.51 1.75
CA ARG A 111 19.19 -2.01 2.35
C ARG A 111 20.43 -1.45 1.63
N ALA A 112 20.26 -0.92 0.42
CA ALA A 112 21.35 -0.35 -0.38
C ALA A 112 21.82 1.01 0.11
N ALA A 113 21.01 1.73 0.89
CA ALA A 113 21.36 3.04 1.46
C ALA A 113 21.66 2.92 2.96
N THR A 114 22.87 3.30 3.34
CA THR A 114 23.33 3.27 4.74
C THR A 114 22.84 4.47 5.56
N ASN A 115 22.44 5.57 4.90
CA ASN A 115 21.96 6.78 5.55
C ASN A 115 20.46 6.77 5.74
N ASN A 116 20.01 6.67 6.97
CA ASN A 116 18.60 6.60 7.34
C ASN A 116 17.90 7.99 7.37
N ASN A 117 18.16 8.81 6.35
CA ASN A 117 17.50 10.12 6.19
C ASN A 117 16.02 10.00 5.85
N PHE A 118 15.55 8.83 5.43
CA PHE A 118 14.16 8.58 5.07
C PHE A 118 13.22 8.81 6.25
N LYS A 119 13.56 8.28 7.43
CA LYS A 119 12.78 8.51 8.65
C LYS A 119 12.73 10.00 9.03
N MET A 120 13.84 10.72 8.89
CA MET A 120 13.88 12.16 9.15
C MET A 120 12.94 12.93 8.19
N VAL A 121 12.95 12.59 6.90
CA VAL A 121 12.04 13.18 5.89
C VAL A 121 10.58 12.88 6.24
N TYR A 122 10.28 11.65 6.66
CA TYR A 122 8.96 11.24 7.11
C TYR A 122 8.50 12.02 8.33
N ASP A 123 9.31 12.11 9.39
CA ASP A 123 8.98 12.80 10.63
C ASP A 123 8.77 14.30 10.37
N THR A 124 9.62 14.91 9.55
CA THR A 124 9.49 16.31 9.13
C THR A 124 8.16 16.55 8.42
N ARG A 125 7.81 15.71 7.46
CA ARG A 125 6.51 15.81 6.77
C ARG A 125 5.34 15.63 7.73
N LYS A 126 5.42 14.65 8.64
CA LYS A 126 4.37 14.38 9.64
C LYS A 126 4.13 15.60 10.54
N ALA A 127 5.20 16.28 10.98
CA ALA A 127 5.11 17.52 11.77
C ALA A 127 4.44 18.65 10.97
N MET A 128 4.84 18.85 9.72
CA MET A 128 4.21 19.86 8.83
C MET A 128 2.74 19.57 8.59
N LYS A 129 2.37 18.29 8.40
CA LYS A 129 0.97 17.87 8.22
C LYS A 129 0.13 18.16 9.47
N LYS A 130 0.66 17.90 10.66
CA LYS A 130 -0.01 18.27 11.92
C LYS A 130 -0.29 19.77 11.99
N LYS A 131 0.69 20.63 11.65
CA LYS A 131 0.54 22.08 11.63
C LYS A 131 -0.51 22.51 10.60
N GLN A 132 -0.51 21.92 9.41
CA GLN A 132 -1.53 22.17 8.40
C GLN A 132 -2.94 21.87 8.91
N VAL A 133 -3.14 20.69 9.52
CA VAL A 133 -4.45 20.29 10.05
C VAL A 133 -4.90 21.20 11.19
N ALA A 134 -4.01 21.55 12.12
CA ALA A 134 -4.29 22.48 13.22
C ALA A 134 -4.69 23.86 12.71
N ALA A 135 -3.97 24.41 11.73
CA ALA A 135 -4.32 25.68 11.10
C ALA A 135 -5.67 25.63 10.39
N ALA A 136 -5.96 24.54 9.69
CA ALA A 136 -7.25 24.35 9.00
C ALA A 136 -8.42 24.28 10.00
N LYS A 137 -8.29 23.49 11.07
CA LYS A 137 -9.30 23.38 12.14
C LYS A 137 -9.54 24.73 12.85
N ALA A 138 -8.51 25.55 12.99
CA ALA A 138 -8.61 26.90 13.57
C ALA A 138 -9.07 27.98 12.58
N GLY A 139 -9.51 27.61 11.35
CA GLY A 139 -9.96 28.55 10.33
C GLY A 139 -8.86 29.39 9.67
N ARG A 140 -7.58 29.16 9.99
CA ARG A 140 -6.42 29.89 9.45
C ARG A 140 -6.05 29.36 8.05
N LYS A 141 -6.91 29.64 7.07
CA LYS A 141 -6.81 29.07 5.70
C LYS A 141 -5.48 29.38 5.00
N ALA A 142 -4.96 30.61 5.14
CA ALA A 142 -3.68 31.03 4.53
C ALA A 142 -2.51 30.21 5.08
N GLU A 143 -2.42 30.08 6.40
CA GLU A 143 -1.40 29.27 7.08
C GLU A 143 -1.49 27.80 6.70
N ALA A 144 -2.69 27.22 6.67
CA ALA A 144 -2.92 25.83 6.23
C ALA A 144 -2.42 25.61 4.80
N LYS A 145 -2.64 26.57 3.89
CA LYS A 145 -2.13 26.54 2.51
C LYS A 145 -0.61 26.60 2.45
N GLN A 146 0.03 27.41 3.29
CA GLN A 146 1.50 27.47 3.38
C GLN A 146 2.09 26.12 3.83
N TRP A 147 1.56 25.51 4.89
CA TRP A 147 2.00 24.20 5.36
C TRP A 147 1.74 23.10 4.33
N LYS A 148 0.62 23.15 3.60
CA LYS A 148 0.33 22.22 2.49
C LYS A 148 1.41 22.33 1.40
N LYS A 149 1.83 23.54 1.05
CA LYS A 149 2.87 23.78 0.05
C LYS A 149 4.25 23.31 0.55
N ALA A 150 4.59 23.64 1.80
CA ALA A 150 5.88 23.28 2.39
C ALA A 150 6.13 21.78 2.50
N GLN A 151 5.09 20.97 2.74
CA GLN A 151 5.24 19.50 2.83
C GLN A 151 5.31 18.78 1.48
N LEU A 152 4.99 19.43 0.37
CA LEU A 152 4.89 18.79 -0.95
C LEU A 152 6.22 18.16 -1.44
N PRO A 153 7.39 18.82 -1.30
CA PRO A 153 8.67 18.20 -1.65
C PRO A 153 8.93 16.91 -0.87
N TYR A 154 8.68 16.93 0.45
CA TYR A 154 8.83 15.74 1.31
C TYR A 154 7.90 14.61 0.90
N LYS A 155 6.65 14.91 0.54
CA LYS A 155 5.72 13.92 0.00
C LYS A 155 6.27 13.26 -1.27
N LYS A 156 6.82 14.07 -2.19
CA LYS A 156 7.41 13.57 -3.43
C LYS A 156 8.62 12.67 -3.15
N MET A 157 9.51 13.09 -2.25
CA MET A 157 10.69 12.30 -1.86
C MET A 157 10.30 10.94 -1.26
N LEU A 158 9.34 10.91 -0.34
CA LEU A 158 8.86 9.67 0.29
C LEU A 158 8.25 8.71 -0.72
N ASN A 159 7.46 9.22 -1.66
CA ASN A 159 6.82 8.39 -2.69
C ASN A 159 7.81 7.92 -3.77
N ALA A 160 8.86 8.69 -4.02
CA ALA A 160 9.86 8.34 -5.03
C ALA A 160 10.70 7.12 -4.64
N LEU A 161 10.85 6.83 -3.34
CA LEU A 161 11.69 5.73 -2.88
C LEU A 161 11.22 4.37 -3.41
N SER A 162 9.92 4.10 -3.42
CA SER A 162 9.41 2.83 -3.94
C SER A 162 9.74 2.62 -5.42
N GLY A 163 9.68 3.67 -6.22
CA GLY A 163 10.14 3.65 -7.61
C GLY A 163 11.64 3.40 -7.74
N ALA A 164 12.42 4.10 -6.90
CA ALA A 164 13.89 3.95 -6.87
C ALA A 164 14.31 2.53 -6.45
N MET A 165 13.59 1.90 -5.53
CA MET A 165 13.87 0.52 -5.09
C MET A 165 13.60 -0.52 -6.19
N LYS A 166 12.77 -0.22 -7.17
CA LYS A 166 12.48 -1.09 -8.33
C LYS A 166 13.44 -0.87 -9.50
N ASP A 167 14.13 0.26 -9.55
CA ASP A 167 14.96 0.63 -10.69
C ASP A 167 16.39 0.12 -10.51
N GLU A 168 16.78 -0.84 -11.34
CA GLU A 168 18.12 -1.43 -11.36
C GLU A 168 19.25 -0.41 -11.56
N THR A 169 18.96 0.76 -12.11
CA THR A 169 19.95 1.82 -12.32
C THR A 169 20.09 2.74 -11.11
N ASN A 170 19.23 2.61 -10.12
CA ASN A 170 19.20 3.47 -8.94
C ASN A 170 20.06 2.92 -7.80
N ALA A 171 20.74 3.81 -7.08
CA ALA A 171 21.53 3.45 -5.89
C ALA A 171 20.69 2.86 -4.74
N ALA A 172 19.38 3.09 -4.74
CA ALA A 172 18.45 2.55 -3.76
C ALA A 172 17.80 1.22 -4.20
N TYR A 173 18.33 0.56 -5.24
CA TYR A 173 17.75 -0.69 -5.77
C TYR A 173 17.67 -1.78 -4.71
N ASP A 174 16.46 -2.16 -4.34
CA ASP A 174 16.14 -3.23 -3.38
C ASP A 174 14.73 -3.77 -3.67
N PRO A 175 14.55 -4.52 -4.75
CA PRO A 175 13.23 -5.01 -5.17
C PRO A 175 12.60 -5.95 -4.18
N ARG A 176 13.37 -6.71 -3.38
CA ARG A 176 12.82 -7.56 -2.30
C ARG A 176 12.01 -6.73 -1.31
N ASN A 177 12.59 -5.68 -0.75
CA ASN A 177 11.90 -4.84 0.23
C ASN A 177 10.72 -4.09 -0.40
N ASN A 178 10.84 -3.71 -1.67
CA ASN A 178 9.71 -3.14 -2.40
C ASN A 178 8.58 -4.16 -2.63
N ASN A 179 8.88 -5.41 -2.98
CA ASN A 179 7.88 -6.47 -3.11
C ASN A 179 7.20 -6.74 -1.77
N CYS A 180 7.96 -6.82 -0.67
CA CYS A 180 7.39 -6.94 0.68
C CYS A 180 6.41 -5.81 0.98
N MET A 181 6.75 -4.57 0.68
CA MET A 181 5.87 -3.42 0.88
C MET A 181 4.58 -3.52 0.04
N CYS A 182 4.69 -3.78 -1.26
CA CYS A 182 3.54 -3.84 -2.15
C CYS A 182 2.60 -5.00 -1.83
N ILE A 183 3.13 -6.19 -1.58
CA ILE A 183 2.35 -7.39 -1.32
C ILE A 183 1.68 -7.30 0.06
N ASN A 184 2.45 -6.99 1.10
CA ASN A 184 1.87 -6.86 2.44
C ASN A 184 0.90 -5.69 2.54
N GLY A 185 1.10 -4.60 1.78
CA GLY A 185 0.15 -3.51 1.69
C GLY A 185 -1.22 -3.96 1.17
N GLN A 186 -1.24 -4.76 0.11
CA GLN A 186 -2.48 -5.35 -0.41
C GLN A 186 -3.14 -6.29 0.61
N LEU A 187 -2.34 -7.16 1.25
CA LEU A 187 -2.85 -8.12 2.24
C LEU A 187 -3.35 -7.46 3.52
N MET A 188 -2.75 -6.35 3.96
CA MET A 188 -3.24 -5.58 5.12
C MET A 188 -4.57 -4.89 4.82
N LEU A 189 -4.75 -4.33 3.62
CA LEU A 189 -6.05 -3.79 3.21
C LEU A 189 -7.10 -4.88 3.07
N LEU A 190 -6.72 -6.05 2.58
CA LEU A 190 -7.61 -7.21 2.51
C LEU A 190 -8.01 -7.71 3.89
N ASP A 191 -7.09 -7.73 4.85
CA ASP A 191 -7.36 -8.06 6.26
C ASP A 191 -8.33 -7.04 6.89
N LEU A 192 -8.14 -5.75 6.61
CA LEU A 192 -9.08 -4.71 7.02
C LEU A 192 -10.48 -4.92 6.41
N ILE A 193 -10.57 -5.24 5.12
CA ILE A 193 -11.86 -5.54 4.47
C ILE A 193 -12.55 -6.73 5.15
N GLU A 194 -11.80 -7.81 5.43
CA GLU A 194 -12.34 -8.99 6.12
C GLU A 194 -12.92 -8.63 7.49
N HIS A 195 -12.27 -7.73 8.22
CA HIS A 195 -12.79 -7.24 9.51
C HIS A 195 -14.00 -6.31 9.36
N LEU A 196 -14.04 -5.50 8.30
CA LEU A 196 -15.18 -4.60 8.05
C LEU A 196 -16.44 -5.33 7.58
N GLU A 197 -16.32 -6.52 7.02
CA GLU A 197 -17.49 -7.32 6.59
C GLU A 197 -18.43 -7.73 7.73
N VAL A 198 -18.01 -7.61 9.00
CA VAL A 198 -18.87 -7.85 10.15
C VAL A 198 -19.86 -6.71 10.42
N VAL A 199 -19.64 -5.52 9.84
CA VAL A 199 -20.52 -4.36 10.03
C VAL A 199 -21.84 -4.59 9.30
N PRO A 200 -22.99 -4.52 9.99
CA PRO A 200 -24.29 -4.79 9.40
C PRO A 200 -24.60 -3.85 8.23
N GLY A 201 -24.88 -4.44 7.06
CA GLY A 201 -25.26 -3.71 5.86
C GLY A 201 -24.13 -2.93 5.16
N LEU A 202 -22.89 -3.05 5.62
CA LEU A 202 -21.73 -2.43 4.96
C LEU A 202 -21.55 -2.98 3.54
N GLU A 203 -21.28 -2.08 2.62
CA GLU A 203 -20.88 -2.43 1.24
C GLU A 203 -19.56 -1.76 0.88
N LEU A 204 -18.63 -2.57 0.38
CA LEU A 204 -17.41 -2.06 -0.21
C LEU A 204 -17.74 -1.50 -1.61
N ILE A 205 -17.38 -0.23 -1.86
CA ILE A 205 -17.56 0.43 -3.16
C ILE A 205 -16.29 0.33 -3.99
N GLN A 206 -15.15 0.62 -3.35
CA GLN A 206 -13.87 0.67 -4.02
C GLN A 206 -12.75 0.37 -3.02
N SER A 207 -11.73 -0.33 -3.49
CA SER A 207 -10.44 -0.39 -2.85
C SER A 207 -9.35 0.10 -3.80
N ASN A 208 -8.34 0.72 -3.25
CA ASN A 208 -7.23 1.32 -3.97
C ASN A 208 -5.93 1.05 -3.16
N THR A 209 -4.80 1.40 -3.68
CA THR A 209 -3.48 1.09 -3.12
C THR A 209 -3.33 1.38 -1.63
N ASP A 210 -4.01 2.42 -1.13
CA ASP A 210 -3.83 2.97 0.22
C ASP A 210 -5.14 3.28 0.96
N GLY A 211 -6.29 2.87 0.41
CA GLY A 211 -7.56 3.18 1.04
C GLY A 211 -8.77 2.42 0.50
N LEU A 212 -9.88 2.62 1.19
CA LEU A 212 -11.17 2.01 0.90
C LEU A 212 -12.26 3.08 0.82
N ILE A 213 -13.24 2.87 -0.04
CA ILE A 213 -14.51 3.60 -0.02
C ILE A 213 -15.60 2.59 0.31
N ILE A 214 -16.30 2.83 1.40
CA ILE A 214 -17.38 1.97 1.87
C ILE A 214 -18.68 2.77 2.04
N TRP A 215 -19.79 2.09 1.85
CA TRP A 215 -21.11 2.60 2.18
C TRP A 215 -21.63 1.84 3.40
N ILE A 216 -22.25 2.56 4.34
CA ILE A 216 -22.95 1.99 5.49
C ILE A 216 -24.36 2.55 5.55
N PRO A 217 -25.34 1.76 6.06
CA PRO A 217 -26.68 2.25 6.32
C PRO A 217 -26.66 3.33 7.42
N ASP A 218 -27.63 4.22 7.41
CA ASP A 218 -27.79 5.28 8.41
C ASP A 218 -28.48 4.69 9.66
N THR A 219 -27.77 3.85 10.39
CA THR A 219 -28.22 3.16 11.60
C THR A 219 -27.17 3.27 12.71
N ASP A 220 -27.61 3.40 13.96
CA ASP A 220 -26.72 3.50 15.11
C ASP A 220 -25.81 2.26 15.23
N GLU A 221 -26.37 1.06 14.99
CA GLU A 221 -25.63 -0.20 15.02
C GLU A 221 -24.44 -0.22 14.03
N ALA A 222 -24.63 0.31 12.79
CA ALA A 222 -23.57 0.36 11.81
C ALA A 222 -22.46 1.34 12.23
N PHE A 223 -22.82 2.47 12.84
CA PHE A 223 -21.86 3.46 13.35
C PHE A 223 -21.04 2.92 14.51
N GLU A 224 -21.69 2.32 15.52
CA GLU A 224 -21.02 1.76 16.70
C GLU A 224 -20.06 0.62 16.35
N THR A 225 -20.33 -0.10 15.26
CA THR A 225 -19.47 -1.23 14.83
C THR A 225 -18.26 -0.77 14.00
N VAL A 226 -18.35 0.38 13.33
CA VAL A 226 -17.25 0.92 12.49
C VAL A 226 -16.22 1.69 13.31
N ASP A 227 -16.60 2.33 14.40
CA ASP A 227 -15.70 3.07 15.30
C ASP A 227 -14.84 2.13 16.14
#